data_ce94d3a8b978a0db5aeb73b372a75255
#
_entry.id   ce94d3a8b978a0db5aeb73b372a75255
#
_cell.length_a   1.000
_cell.length_b   1.000
_cell.length_c   1.000
_cell.angle_alpha   90.00
_cell.angle_beta   90.00
_cell.angle_gamma   90.00
#
_symmetry.space_group_name_H-M   'P 1'
#
loop_
_entity.id
_entity.type
_entity.pdbx_description
1 polymer ?
#
loop_
_entity_poly.entity_id
_entity_poly.type
_entity_poly.pdbx_seq_one_letter_code
_entity_poly.pdbx_strand_id
1 'polypeptide(L)'
;MERTYTVMLVEDERNILYGMKNAILCYKPQVSDIMTAENGREALELLEERVPDIIITDIRMPEVDGSELVRRIREQGYEMPVIILTAMTDFAIARDLIHYQIQNYIVKPFSIEEILKETELAIGELKKRSQMKMAQKIVKEFPELVETPPSSENQLISQAVEYISSHLDGAASLNDISGALHVSKAYLSTLFKREMNTTVTDFVTKQRMKEAKKLLLETDMLVSEIYLKVGYQSDKYFIKVFKELEGGTPLAYRKRWK
;
A
#
# COMPACT_ATOMS: atom_id res chain seq x y z
N MET A 1 -12.85 22.33 -8.35
CA MET A 1 -11.89 22.84 -7.36
C MET A 1 -11.09 21.65 -6.84
N GLU A 2 -9.77 21.71 -6.85
CA GLU A 2 -8.97 20.68 -6.17
C GLU A 2 -9.23 20.73 -4.66
N ARG A 3 -9.28 19.56 -4.03
CA ARG A 3 -9.43 19.45 -2.57
C ARG A 3 -8.22 20.04 -1.88
N THR A 4 -8.47 20.93 -0.93
CA THR A 4 -7.43 21.47 -0.03
C THR A 4 -7.41 20.70 1.29
N TYR A 5 -6.28 20.73 1.97
CA TYR A 5 -6.03 19.97 3.19
C TYR A 5 -5.70 20.91 4.35
N THR A 6 -6.08 20.50 5.55
CA THR A 6 -5.70 21.16 6.82
C THR A 6 -4.64 20.29 7.52
N VAL A 7 -3.53 20.90 7.93
CA VAL A 7 -2.47 20.23 8.69
C VAL A 7 -2.46 20.79 10.12
N MET A 8 -2.35 19.90 11.12
CA MET A 8 -2.09 20.30 12.50
C MET A 8 -0.62 20.05 12.80
N LEU A 9 0.07 21.06 13.31
CA LEU A 9 1.45 21.00 13.80
C LEU A 9 1.44 21.09 15.31
N VAL A 10 2.12 20.15 15.98
CA VAL A 10 2.21 20.08 17.45
C VAL A 10 3.68 20.03 17.84
N GLU A 11 4.20 21.10 18.40
CA GLU A 11 5.62 21.27 18.72
C GLU A 11 5.75 22.37 19.78
N ASP A 12 6.45 22.13 20.89
CA ASP A 12 6.62 23.08 21.98
C ASP A 12 7.69 24.15 21.69
N GLU A 13 8.60 23.89 20.74
CA GLU A 13 9.57 24.87 20.28
C GLU A 13 8.96 25.78 19.20
N ARG A 14 8.53 26.97 19.58
CA ARG A 14 7.87 27.96 18.70
C ARG A 14 8.64 28.25 17.41
N ASN A 15 9.97 28.30 17.44
CA ASN A 15 10.78 28.57 16.25
C ASN A 15 10.66 27.42 15.23
N ILE A 16 10.65 26.18 15.70
CA ILE A 16 10.45 24.99 14.85
C ILE A 16 9.02 24.99 14.30
N LEU A 17 8.03 25.21 15.16
CA LEU A 17 6.62 25.28 14.80
C LEU A 17 6.35 26.33 13.69
N TYR A 18 6.82 27.56 13.86
CA TYR A 18 6.66 28.62 12.85
C TYR A 18 7.45 28.33 11.57
N GLY A 19 8.66 27.76 11.70
CA GLY A 19 9.46 27.35 10.53
C GLY A 19 8.73 26.34 9.66
N MET A 20 8.18 25.28 10.25
CA MET A 20 7.38 24.27 9.55
C MET A 20 6.11 24.87 8.94
N LYS A 21 5.36 25.67 9.72
CA LYS A 21 4.14 26.33 9.26
C LYS A 21 4.40 27.16 8.00
N ASN A 22 5.39 28.04 8.04
CA ASN A 22 5.71 28.92 6.91
C ASN A 22 6.16 28.10 5.68
N ALA A 23 7.00 27.08 5.89
CA ALA A 23 7.46 26.24 4.80
C ALA A 23 6.31 25.48 4.12
N ILE A 24 5.42 24.85 4.89
CA ILE A 24 4.30 24.09 4.33
C ILE A 24 3.37 25.01 3.56
N LEU A 25 2.99 26.18 4.11
CA LEU A 25 2.13 27.14 3.42
C LEU A 25 2.76 27.70 2.14
N CYS A 26 4.09 27.93 2.13
CA CYS A 26 4.78 28.45 0.94
C CYS A 26 4.94 27.40 -0.16
N TYR A 27 5.26 26.16 0.20
CA TYR A 27 5.68 25.14 -0.77
C TYR A 27 4.65 24.03 -1.03
N LYS A 28 3.53 23.99 -0.29
CA LYS A 28 2.45 23.03 -0.47
C LYS A 28 1.10 23.72 -0.72
N PRO A 29 0.84 24.16 -1.96
CA PRO A 29 -0.39 24.89 -2.30
C PRO A 29 -1.67 24.08 -2.06
N GLN A 30 -1.56 22.76 -1.92
CA GLN A 30 -2.68 21.89 -1.53
C GLN A 30 -3.07 22.05 -0.06
N VAL A 31 -2.20 22.60 0.79
CA VAL A 31 -2.50 22.90 2.20
C VAL A 31 -3.04 24.33 2.28
N SER A 32 -4.31 24.46 2.62
CA SER A 32 -4.99 25.76 2.72
C SER A 32 -4.98 26.34 4.13
N ASP A 33 -4.74 25.50 5.14
CA ASP A 33 -4.78 25.93 6.52
C ASP A 33 -3.86 25.08 7.43
N ILE A 34 -3.30 25.72 8.47
CA ILE A 34 -2.47 25.06 9.47
C ILE A 34 -2.93 25.45 10.86
N MET A 35 -3.38 24.44 11.60
CA MET A 35 -3.63 24.50 13.03
C MET A 35 -2.30 24.30 13.77
N THR A 36 -2.09 25.03 14.88
CA THR A 36 -0.84 24.91 15.66
C THR A 36 -1.17 24.70 17.12
N ALA A 37 -0.46 23.79 17.78
CA ALA A 37 -0.53 23.51 19.21
C ALA A 37 0.87 23.41 19.79
N GLU A 38 1.07 23.85 21.05
CA GLU A 38 2.36 23.81 21.75
C GLU A 38 2.52 22.53 22.57
N ASN A 39 1.48 21.70 22.70
CA ASN A 39 1.50 20.40 23.40
C ASN A 39 0.31 19.54 22.98
N GLY A 40 0.33 18.26 23.38
CA GLY A 40 -0.73 17.32 23.00
C GLY A 40 -2.10 17.62 23.62
N ARG A 41 -2.18 18.32 24.75
CA ARG A 41 -3.46 18.72 25.34
C ARG A 41 -4.14 19.76 24.48
N GLU A 42 -3.43 20.82 24.11
CA GLU A 42 -3.94 21.85 23.21
C GLU A 42 -4.36 21.25 21.86
N ALA A 43 -3.58 20.29 21.34
CA ALA A 43 -3.93 19.56 20.11
C ALA A 43 -5.25 18.80 20.24
N LEU A 44 -5.50 18.14 21.38
CA LEU A 44 -6.78 17.43 21.63
C LEU A 44 -7.95 18.41 21.76
N GLU A 45 -7.78 19.56 22.41
CA GLU A 45 -8.81 20.61 22.49
C GLU A 45 -9.17 21.15 21.08
N LEU A 46 -8.16 21.41 20.25
CA LEU A 46 -8.38 21.84 18.87
C LEU A 46 -9.06 20.77 18.01
N LEU A 47 -8.82 19.47 18.27
CA LEU A 47 -9.49 18.36 17.58
C LEU A 47 -11.00 18.32 17.86
N GLU A 48 -11.45 18.76 19.02
CA GLU A 48 -12.89 18.85 19.34
C GLU A 48 -13.58 19.92 18.51
N GLU A 49 -12.85 21.01 18.18
CA GLU A 49 -13.39 22.10 17.36
C GLU A 49 -13.34 21.78 15.86
N ARG A 50 -12.21 21.22 15.43
CA ARG A 50 -11.97 20.94 14.01
C ARG A 50 -10.97 19.78 13.80
N VAL A 51 -11.34 18.84 12.96
CA VAL A 51 -10.51 17.68 12.62
C VAL A 51 -9.57 18.02 11.46
N PRO A 52 -8.24 17.95 11.63
CA PRO A 52 -7.28 18.14 10.54
C PRO A 52 -7.23 16.91 9.63
N ASP A 53 -6.73 17.10 8.40
CA ASP A 53 -6.48 15.98 7.49
C ASP A 53 -5.16 15.26 7.81
N ILE A 54 -4.16 15.95 8.37
CA ILE A 54 -2.83 15.43 8.70
C ILE A 54 -2.38 16.02 10.03
N ILE A 55 -1.68 15.23 10.85
CA ILE A 55 -1.01 15.71 12.07
C ILE A 55 0.50 15.48 11.95
N ILE A 56 1.29 16.49 12.31
CA ILE A 56 2.74 16.38 12.49
C ILE A 56 3.03 16.76 13.94
N THR A 57 3.56 15.86 14.74
CA THR A 57 3.75 16.07 16.17
C THR A 57 5.13 15.66 16.64
N ASP A 58 5.74 16.45 17.54
CA ASP A 58 6.90 15.99 18.32
C ASP A 58 6.46 14.90 19.31
N ILE A 59 7.40 14.04 19.70
CA ILE A 59 7.22 13.07 20.80
C ILE A 59 7.33 13.78 22.14
N ARG A 60 8.40 14.57 22.34
CA ARG A 60 8.74 15.13 23.65
C ARG A 60 8.15 16.52 23.84
N MET A 61 6.98 16.56 24.43
CA MET A 61 6.31 17.82 24.76
C MET A 61 5.78 17.78 26.21
N PRO A 62 5.60 18.96 26.85
CA PRO A 62 5.02 19.04 28.18
C PRO A 62 3.55 18.61 28.20
N GLU A 63 3.03 18.28 29.37
CA GLU A 63 1.64 17.93 29.67
C GLU A 63 1.18 16.62 29.03
N VAL A 64 0.88 16.61 27.74
CA VAL A 64 0.55 15.42 26.95
C VAL A 64 1.59 15.30 25.85
N ASP A 65 2.41 14.27 25.90
CA ASP A 65 3.43 14.00 24.90
C ASP A 65 2.82 13.47 23.60
N GLY A 66 3.63 13.44 22.52
CA GLY A 66 3.15 13.02 21.21
C GLY A 66 2.71 11.56 21.14
N SER A 67 3.29 10.69 21.97
CA SER A 67 2.91 9.27 22.00
C SER A 67 1.52 9.09 22.62
N GLU A 68 1.26 9.78 23.70
CA GLU A 68 -0.04 9.80 24.37
C GLU A 68 -1.11 10.48 23.48
N LEU A 69 -0.74 11.57 22.78
CA LEU A 69 -1.59 12.22 21.80
C LEU A 69 -2.04 11.23 20.72
N VAL A 70 -1.12 10.51 20.09
CA VAL A 70 -1.43 9.53 19.06
C VAL A 70 -2.34 8.42 19.59
N ARG A 71 -2.05 7.90 20.78
CA ARG A 71 -2.89 6.88 21.40
C ARG A 71 -4.33 7.36 21.56
N ARG A 72 -4.55 8.54 22.13
CA ARG A 72 -5.89 9.12 22.37
C ARG A 72 -6.63 9.39 21.07
N ILE A 73 -5.96 9.91 20.06
CA ILE A 73 -6.54 10.12 18.71
C ILE A 73 -7.07 8.80 18.15
N ARG A 74 -6.30 7.71 18.23
CA ARG A 74 -6.70 6.39 17.73
C ARG A 74 -7.82 5.76 18.56
N GLU A 75 -7.81 5.92 19.88
CA GLU A 75 -8.90 5.46 20.77
C GLU A 75 -10.24 6.17 20.48
N GLN A 76 -10.17 7.43 20.06
CA GLN A 76 -11.35 8.18 19.60
C GLN A 76 -11.81 7.82 18.17
N GLY A 77 -11.11 6.90 17.51
CA GLY A 77 -11.48 6.42 16.17
C GLY A 77 -11.02 7.29 15.01
N TYR A 78 -10.13 8.26 15.23
CA TYR A 78 -9.57 9.07 14.15
C TYR A 78 -8.48 8.30 13.37
N GLU A 79 -8.54 8.36 12.05
CA GLU A 79 -7.65 7.62 11.13
C GLU A 79 -6.74 8.52 10.27
N MET A 80 -6.69 9.84 10.54
CA MET A 80 -5.84 10.74 9.78
C MET A 80 -4.36 10.31 9.86
N PRO A 81 -3.56 10.54 8.80
CA PRO A 81 -2.12 10.35 8.82
C PRO A 81 -1.47 11.16 9.96
N VAL A 82 -0.59 10.51 10.71
CA VAL A 82 0.22 11.14 11.75
C VAL A 82 1.69 10.94 11.41
N ILE A 83 2.45 12.02 11.34
CA ILE A 83 3.90 12.06 11.16
C ILE A 83 4.52 12.44 12.50
N ILE A 84 5.47 11.66 12.96
CA ILE A 84 6.14 11.86 14.25
C ILE A 84 7.49 12.55 14.04
N LEU A 85 7.77 13.59 14.81
CA LEU A 85 9.10 14.15 14.97
C LEU A 85 9.76 13.52 16.19
N THR A 86 10.98 12.97 16.05
CA THR A 86 11.60 12.18 17.12
C THR A 86 13.09 12.47 17.25
N ALA A 87 13.62 12.52 18.46
CA ALA A 87 15.06 12.49 18.68
C ALA A 87 15.60 11.05 18.53
N MET A 88 16.90 10.89 18.22
CA MET A 88 17.53 9.56 18.13
C MET A 88 17.34 8.71 19.39
N THR A 89 17.25 9.34 20.56
CA THR A 89 17.02 8.68 21.86
C THR A 89 15.63 8.08 22.01
N ASP A 90 14.66 8.53 21.24
CA ASP A 90 13.24 8.16 21.33
C ASP A 90 12.81 7.13 20.27
N PHE A 91 13.77 6.55 19.54
CA PHE A 91 13.51 5.58 18.50
C PHE A 91 12.67 4.37 18.97
N ALA A 92 12.86 3.93 20.21
CA ALA A 92 12.05 2.85 20.79
C ALA A 92 10.57 3.24 20.88
N ILE A 93 10.27 4.48 21.29
CA ILE A 93 8.89 5.00 21.39
C ILE A 93 8.29 5.12 19.98
N ALA A 94 9.04 5.70 19.03
CA ALA A 94 8.58 5.83 17.65
C ALA A 94 8.26 4.46 17.03
N ARG A 95 9.06 3.42 17.32
CA ARG A 95 8.80 2.05 16.87
C ARG A 95 7.51 1.47 17.46
N ASP A 96 7.25 1.72 18.75
CA ASP A 96 6.03 1.23 19.40
C ASP A 96 4.77 1.92 18.84
N LEU A 97 4.91 3.17 18.36
CA LEU A 97 3.83 3.90 17.70
C LEU A 97 3.44 3.36 16.31
N ILE A 98 4.25 2.47 15.71
CA ILE A 98 3.88 1.77 14.45
C ILE A 98 2.58 0.99 14.64
N HIS A 99 2.31 0.44 15.81
CA HIS A 99 1.06 -0.27 16.11
C HIS A 99 -0.18 0.63 16.04
N TYR A 100 -0.01 1.93 16.20
CA TYR A 100 -1.07 2.93 16.05
C TYR A 100 -1.20 3.49 14.63
N GLN A 101 -0.61 2.79 13.64
CA GLN A 101 -0.71 3.14 12.22
C GLN A 101 -0.31 4.60 11.93
N ILE A 102 0.84 5.01 12.48
CA ILE A 102 1.43 6.29 12.08
C ILE A 102 1.88 6.22 10.62
N GLN A 103 1.85 7.37 9.93
CA GLN A 103 2.27 7.46 8.53
C GLN A 103 3.78 7.26 8.39
N ASN A 104 4.55 8.00 9.18
CA ASN A 104 6.01 7.94 9.20
C ASN A 104 6.57 8.65 10.44
N TYR A 105 7.88 8.58 10.62
CA TYR A 105 8.62 9.38 11.59
C TYR A 105 9.81 10.08 10.93
N ILE A 106 10.18 11.25 11.45
CA ILE A 106 11.32 12.08 11.03
C ILE A 106 12.23 12.28 12.23
N VAL A 107 13.52 12.00 12.07
CA VAL A 107 14.49 12.10 13.14
C VAL A 107 15.07 13.51 13.21
N LYS A 108 15.05 14.13 14.40
CA LYS A 108 15.71 15.43 14.69
C LYS A 108 17.24 15.26 14.77
N PRO A 109 18.05 16.15 14.20
CA PRO A 109 17.65 17.35 13.46
C PRO A 109 17.20 17.01 12.03
N PHE A 110 16.12 17.64 11.56
CA PHE A 110 15.56 17.44 10.23
C PHE A 110 15.69 18.70 9.35
N SER A 111 15.62 18.50 8.05
CA SER A 111 15.53 19.58 7.06
C SER A 111 14.06 19.92 6.76
N ILE A 112 13.85 21.12 6.25
CA ILE A 112 12.51 21.54 5.78
C ILE A 112 12.05 20.63 4.62
N GLU A 113 12.96 20.19 3.76
CA GLU A 113 12.68 19.29 2.64
C GLU A 113 12.09 17.95 3.11
N GLU A 114 12.55 17.42 4.24
CA GLU A 114 11.98 16.18 4.82
C GLU A 114 10.54 16.39 5.28
N ILE A 115 10.25 17.50 5.96
CA ILE A 115 8.86 17.86 6.36
C ILE A 115 7.96 17.99 5.12
N LEU A 116 8.42 18.70 4.09
CA LEU A 116 7.66 18.91 2.87
C LEU A 116 7.41 17.61 2.11
N LYS A 117 8.40 16.72 2.07
CA LYS A 117 8.31 15.40 1.43
C LYS A 117 7.28 14.51 2.15
N GLU A 118 7.37 14.41 3.47
CA GLU A 118 6.43 13.57 4.23
C GLU A 118 5.01 14.13 4.20
N THR A 119 4.85 15.46 4.21
CA THR A 119 3.54 16.10 4.01
C THR A 119 2.95 15.74 2.63
N GLU A 120 3.76 15.76 1.57
CA GLU A 120 3.32 15.36 0.22
C GLU A 120 2.90 13.89 0.14
N LEU A 121 3.67 12.99 0.78
CA LEU A 121 3.32 11.57 0.85
C LEU A 121 2.00 11.35 1.58
N ALA A 122 1.77 12.05 2.70
CA ALA A 122 0.51 11.98 3.44
C ALA A 122 -0.69 12.49 2.59
N ILE A 123 -0.53 13.59 1.87
CA ILE A 123 -1.53 14.10 0.93
C ILE A 123 -1.82 13.06 -0.18
N GLY A 124 -0.78 12.44 -0.72
CA GLY A 124 -0.90 11.38 -1.72
C GLY A 124 -1.73 10.18 -1.24
N GLU A 125 -1.51 9.75 0.00
CA GLU A 125 -2.30 8.68 0.62
C GLU A 125 -3.77 9.08 0.83
N LEU A 126 -4.02 10.31 1.28
CA LEU A 126 -5.39 10.82 1.43
C LEU A 126 -6.13 10.90 0.08
N LYS A 127 -5.45 11.32 -0.99
CA LYS A 127 -6.01 11.32 -2.36
C LYS A 127 -6.39 9.91 -2.79
N LYS A 128 -5.51 8.94 -2.61
CA LYS A 128 -5.78 7.52 -2.94
C LYS A 128 -6.97 6.97 -2.14
N ARG A 129 -7.01 7.20 -0.82
CA ARG A 129 -8.13 6.78 0.04
C ARG A 129 -9.45 7.42 -0.41
N SER A 130 -9.45 8.70 -0.75
CA SER A 130 -10.64 9.41 -1.25
C SER A 130 -11.13 8.85 -2.58
N GLN A 131 -10.22 8.58 -3.52
CA GLN A 131 -10.53 7.96 -4.81
C GLN A 131 -11.11 6.56 -4.65
N MET A 132 -10.54 5.74 -3.75
CA MET A 132 -11.07 4.41 -3.43
C MET A 132 -12.47 4.47 -2.83
N LYS A 133 -12.71 5.37 -1.84
CA LYS A 133 -14.04 5.56 -1.24
C LYS A 133 -15.06 6.04 -2.28
N MET A 134 -14.66 6.93 -3.18
CA MET A 134 -15.53 7.43 -4.26
C MET A 134 -15.84 6.32 -5.28
N ALA A 135 -14.86 5.53 -5.67
CA ALA A 135 -15.08 4.37 -6.55
C ALA A 135 -16.03 3.35 -5.90
N GLN A 136 -15.84 3.03 -4.63
CA GLN A 136 -16.74 2.14 -3.87
C GLN A 136 -18.17 2.71 -3.77
N LYS A 137 -18.29 4.03 -3.60
CA LYS A 137 -19.59 4.69 -3.55
C LYS A 137 -20.30 4.63 -4.90
N ILE A 138 -19.59 4.88 -6.01
CA ILE A 138 -20.12 4.78 -7.38
C ILE A 138 -20.61 3.34 -7.66
N VAL A 139 -19.81 2.34 -7.29
CA VAL A 139 -20.19 0.92 -7.43
C VAL A 139 -21.46 0.60 -6.64
N LYS A 140 -21.62 1.20 -5.46
CA LYS A 140 -22.77 0.95 -4.59
C LYS A 140 -24.04 1.71 -5.02
N GLU A 141 -23.89 2.94 -5.52
CA GLU A 141 -25.02 3.81 -5.88
C GLU A 141 -25.48 3.62 -7.34
N PHE A 142 -24.58 3.19 -8.22
CA PHE A 142 -24.86 3.00 -9.65
C PHE A 142 -24.33 1.63 -10.13
N PRO A 143 -24.90 0.52 -9.64
CA PRO A 143 -24.50 -0.82 -10.03
C PRO A 143 -24.64 -1.07 -11.53
N GLU A 144 -25.53 -0.37 -12.21
CA GLU A 144 -25.73 -0.45 -13.66
C GLU A 144 -24.61 0.19 -14.50
N LEU A 145 -23.75 1.05 -13.94
CA LEU A 145 -22.59 1.63 -14.61
C LEU A 145 -21.33 0.75 -14.48
N VAL A 146 -21.41 -0.25 -13.64
CA VAL A 146 -20.41 -1.31 -13.54
C VAL A 146 -21.03 -2.49 -14.25
N GLU A 147 -20.49 -2.91 -15.40
CA GLU A 147 -20.85 -4.18 -16.02
C GLU A 147 -20.87 -5.21 -14.89
N THR A 148 -22.05 -5.76 -14.61
CA THR A 148 -22.41 -6.48 -13.38
C THR A 148 -21.31 -7.41 -12.92
N PRO A 149 -20.72 -7.18 -11.71
CA PRO A 149 -19.83 -8.17 -11.15
C PRO A 149 -20.60 -9.47 -10.93
N PRO A 150 -19.98 -10.64 -11.13
CA PRO A 150 -20.60 -11.91 -10.76
C PRO A 150 -21.01 -11.86 -9.29
N SER A 151 -22.09 -12.52 -8.94
CA SER A 151 -22.90 -12.40 -7.72
C SER A 151 -22.21 -12.54 -6.36
N SER A 152 -20.88 -12.68 -6.33
CA SER A 152 -20.01 -12.50 -5.17
C SER A 152 -18.55 -12.22 -5.60
N GLU A 153 -17.83 -11.39 -4.85
CA GLU A 153 -16.38 -11.13 -5.04
C GLU A 153 -15.57 -12.44 -4.97
N ASN A 154 -15.98 -13.36 -4.10
CA ASN A 154 -15.39 -14.71 -3.99
C ASN A 154 -15.58 -15.51 -5.28
N GLN A 155 -16.71 -15.38 -5.96
CA GLN A 155 -16.96 -16.06 -7.23
C GLN A 155 -16.07 -15.49 -8.35
N LEU A 156 -15.87 -14.17 -8.38
CA LEU A 156 -14.96 -13.54 -9.34
C LEU A 156 -13.51 -14.00 -9.15
N ILE A 157 -13.05 -14.10 -7.90
CA ILE A 157 -11.72 -14.62 -7.60
C ILE A 157 -11.60 -16.11 -7.98
N SER A 158 -12.62 -16.89 -7.72
CA SER A 158 -12.66 -18.31 -8.11
C SER A 158 -12.57 -18.46 -9.64
N GLN A 159 -13.32 -17.64 -10.39
CA GLN A 159 -13.26 -17.61 -11.86
C GLN A 159 -11.90 -17.14 -12.36
N ALA A 160 -11.27 -16.13 -11.72
CA ALA A 160 -9.94 -15.69 -12.07
C ALA A 160 -8.90 -16.80 -11.88
N VAL A 161 -8.95 -17.52 -10.75
CA VAL A 161 -8.06 -18.64 -10.46
C VAL A 161 -8.28 -19.80 -11.44
N GLU A 162 -9.52 -20.12 -11.79
CA GLU A 162 -9.87 -21.13 -12.77
C GLU A 162 -9.37 -20.75 -14.17
N TYR A 163 -9.57 -19.49 -14.58
CA TYR A 163 -9.05 -18.96 -15.85
C TYR A 163 -7.51 -19.07 -15.89
N ILE A 164 -6.81 -18.65 -14.85
CA ILE A 164 -5.35 -18.76 -14.76
C ILE A 164 -4.92 -20.22 -14.90
N SER A 165 -5.59 -21.13 -14.21
CA SER A 165 -5.23 -22.55 -14.20
C SER A 165 -5.39 -23.20 -15.58
N SER A 166 -6.37 -22.74 -16.38
CA SER A 166 -6.65 -23.26 -17.74
C SER A 166 -5.83 -22.58 -18.85
N HIS A 167 -5.18 -21.44 -18.58
CA HIS A 167 -4.47 -20.65 -19.60
C HIS A 167 -3.00 -20.36 -19.21
N LEU A 168 -2.35 -21.25 -18.48
CA LEU A 168 -0.95 -21.07 -18.03
C LEU A 168 0.04 -20.98 -19.20
N ASP A 169 -0.31 -21.54 -20.35
CA ASP A 169 0.49 -21.63 -21.57
C ASP A 169 0.69 -20.31 -22.34
N GLY A 170 0.06 -19.21 -21.90
CA GLY A 170 0.31 -17.89 -22.52
C GLY A 170 -0.65 -16.79 -22.12
N ALA A 171 -1.95 -17.00 -22.21
CA ALA A 171 -2.99 -15.97 -22.05
C ALA A 171 -3.45 -15.76 -20.59
N ALA A 172 -2.51 -15.67 -19.65
CA ALA A 172 -2.81 -15.48 -18.22
C ALA A 172 -2.31 -14.13 -17.66
N SER A 173 -2.24 -13.09 -18.51
CA SER A 173 -1.91 -11.74 -18.01
C SER A 173 -3.12 -11.10 -17.32
N LEU A 174 -2.87 -10.09 -16.49
CA LEU A 174 -3.94 -9.30 -15.86
C LEU A 174 -4.92 -8.73 -16.93
N ASN A 175 -4.41 -8.41 -18.12
CA ASN A 175 -5.21 -7.93 -19.24
C ASN A 175 -6.16 -9.01 -19.77
N ASP A 176 -5.64 -10.22 -19.98
CA ASP A 176 -6.42 -11.34 -20.52
C ASP A 176 -7.51 -11.75 -19.53
N ILE A 177 -7.16 -11.87 -18.26
CA ILE A 177 -8.10 -12.27 -17.20
C ILE A 177 -9.19 -11.20 -17.01
N SER A 178 -8.81 -9.91 -16.96
CA SER A 178 -9.79 -8.83 -16.81
C SER A 178 -10.74 -8.73 -18.01
N GLY A 179 -10.24 -8.96 -19.21
CA GLY A 179 -11.06 -9.03 -20.42
C GLY A 179 -12.02 -10.22 -20.43
N ALA A 180 -11.54 -11.40 -20.05
CA ALA A 180 -12.37 -12.62 -19.99
C ALA A 180 -13.48 -12.56 -18.93
N LEU A 181 -13.20 -11.87 -17.82
CA LEU A 181 -14.15 -11.71 -16.71
C LEU A 181 -14.98 -10.43 -16.82
N HIS A 182 -14.81 -9.65 -17.89
CA HIS A 182 -15.52 -8.38 -18.12
C HIS A 182 -15.41 -7.37 -16.96
N VAL A 183 -14.23 -7.28 -16.34
CA VAL A 183 -13.95 -6.34 -15.24
C VAL A 183 -12.76 -5.44 -15.57
N SER A 184 -12.67 -4.28 -14.90
CA SER A 184 -11.50 -3.42 -15.07
C SER A 184 -10.24 -4.05 -14.45
N LYS A 185 -9.07 -3.82 -15.09
CA LYS A 185 -7.76 -4.27 -14.57
C LYS A 185 -7.49 -3.78 -13.15
N ALA A 186 -7.84 -2.52 -12.87
CA ALA A 186 -7.65 -1.91 -11.57
C ALA A 186 -8.48 -2.60 -10.49
N TYR A 187 -9.75 -2.89 -10.78
CA TYR A 187 -10.64 -3.61 -9.88
C TYR A 187 -10.14 -5.03 -9.62
N LEU A 188 -9.86 -5.80 -10.68
CA LEU A 188 -9.36 -7.16 -10.54
C LEU A 188 -8.04 -7.22 -9.76
N SER A 189 -7.08 -6.32 -10.05
CA SER A 189 -5.80 -6.26 -9.36
C SER A 189 -5.96 -5.98 -7.86
N THR A 190 -6.83 -5.02 -7.50
CA THR A 190 -7.10 -4.65 -6.11
C THR A 190 -7.80 -5.78 -5.37
N LEU A 191 -8.85 -6.34 -5.97
CA LEU A 191 -9.63 -7.44 -5.41
C LEU A 191 -8.75 -8.68 -5.20
N PHE A 192 -7.97 -9.07 -6.23
CA PHE A 192 -7.11 -10.24 -6.18
C PHE A 192 -6.04 -10.11 -5.09
N LYS A 193 -5.41 -8.92 -4.97
CA LYS A 193 -4.42 -8.65 -3.93
C LYS A 193 -5.04 -8.71 -2.53
N ARG A 194 -6.27 -8.20 -2.36
CA ARG A 194 -6.99 -8.22 -1.08
C ARG A 194 -7.34 -9.65 -0.66
N GLU A 195 -7.94 -10.44 -1.56
CA GLU A 195 -8.46 -11.77 -1.25
C GLU A 195 -7.38 -12.85 -1.22
N MET A 196 -6.39 -12.76 -2.13
CA MET A 196 -5.33 -13.78 -2.28
C MET A 196 -4.01 -13.40 -1.60
N ASN A 197 -3.92 -12.19 -1.03
CA ASN A 197 -2.70 -11.62 -0.42
C ASN A 197 -1.46 -11.70 -1.33
N THR A 198 -1.67 -11.66 -2.64
CA THR A 198 -0.61 -11.71 -3.66
C THR A 198 -1.07 -11.00 -4.94
N THR A 199 -0.13 -10.57 -5.79
CA THR A 199 -0.51 -10.01 -7.09
C THR A 199 -0.92 -11.11 -8.07
N VAL A 200 -1.73 -10.76 -9.10
CA VAL A 200 -2.07 -11.68 -10.19
C VAL A 200 -0.81 -12.23 -10.86
N THR A 201 0.17 -11.36 -11.13
CA THR A 201 1.44 -11.74 -11.78
C THR A 201 2.23 -12.75 -10.94
N ASP A 202 2.35 -12.51 -9.64
CA ASP A 202 3.06 -13.43 -8.74
C ASP A 202 2.32 -14.77 -8.60
N PHE A 203 0.99 -14.72 -8.56
CA PHE A 203 0.17 -15.92 -8.52
C PHE A 203 0.35 -16.77 -9.79
N VAL A 204 0.27 -16.15 -10.97
CA VAL A 204 0.51 -16.83 -12.26
C VAL A 204 1.92 -17.42 -12.30
N THR A 205 2.92 -16.66 -11.87
CA THR A 205 4.31 -17.15 -11.80
C THR A 205 4.44 -18.39 -10.91
N LYS A 206 3.82 -18.38 -9.73
CA LYS A 206 3.81 -19.55 -8.82
C LYS A 206 3.10 -20.75 -9.42
N GLN A 207 1.97 -20.56 -10.10
CA GLN A 207 1.24 -21.65 -10.76
C GLN A 207 2.05 -22.25 -11.94
N ARG A 208 2.68 -21.40 -12.76
CA ARG A 208 3.58 -21.84 -13.83
C ARG A 208 4.76 -22.66 -13.30
N MET A 209 5.38 -22.23 -12.18
CA MET A 209 6.47 -22.99 -11.54
C MET A 209 5.99 -24.32 -10.95
N LYS A 210 4.79 -24.34 -10.35
CA LYS A 210 4.17 -25.57 -9.87
C LYS A 210 3.97 -26.59 -11.00
N GLU A 211 3.43 -26.15 -12.12
CA GLU A 211 3.23 -27.01 -13.30
C GLU A 211 4.56 -27.43 -13.94
N ALA A 212 5.54 -26.52 -14.01
CA ALA A 212 6.90 -26.85 -14.48
C ALA A 212 7.54 -27.97 -13.63
N LYS A 213 7.43 -27.88 -12.30
CA LYS A 213 7.94 -28.95 -11.39
C LYS A 213 7.25 -30.27 -11.64
N LYS A 214 5.95 -30.26 -11.81
CA LYS A 214 5.18 -31.47 -12.14
C LYS A 214 5.67 -32.09 -13.45
N LEU A 215 5.78 -31.31 -14.51
CA LEU A 215 6.28 -31.79 -15.81
C LEU A 215 7.73 -32.29 -15.74
N LEU A 216 8.58 -31.65 -14.94
CA LEU A 216 9.97 -32.10 -14.74
C LEU A 216 10.04 -33.49 -14.09
N LEU A 217 9.14 -33.83 -13.18
CA LEU A 217 9.14 -35.07 -12.42
C LEU A 217 8.34 -36.20 -13.10
N GLU A 218 7.21 -35.83 -13.70
CA GLU A 218 6.26 -36.81 -14.23
C GLU A 218 6.48 -37.16 -15.71
N THR A 219 7.31 -36.36 -16.42
CA THR A 219 7.56 -36.55 -17.85
C THR A 219 9.05 -36.54 -18.21
N ASP A 220 9.39 -37.04 -19.40
CA ASP A 220 10.73 -36.95 -19.97
C ASP A 220 10.90 -35.73 -20.94
N MET A 221 9.95 -34.80 -20.92
CA MET A 221 10.00 -33.59 -21.75
C MET A 221 11.31 -32.81 -21.55
N LEU A 222 11.84 -32.26 -22.62
CA LEU A 222 12.99 -31.38 -22.53
C LEU A 222 12.65 -30.09 -21.79
N VAL A 223 13.62 -29.49 -21.10
CA VAL A 223 13.40 -28.18 -20.44
C VAL A 223 12.96 -27.12 -21.43
N SER A 224 13.42 -27.22 -22.69
CA SER A 224 13.00 -26.36 -23.81
C SER A 224 11.52 -26.49 -24.19
N GLU A 225 10.93 -27.62 -23.95
CA GLU A 225 9.51 -27.87 -24.21
C GLU A 225 8.66 -27.44 -23.00
N ILE A 226 9.19 -27.67 -21.79
CA ILE A 226 8.50 -27.33 -20.54
C ILE A 226 8.29 -25.82 -20.43
N TYR A 227 9.34 -24.98 -20.67
CA TYR A 227 9.16 -23.55 -20.49
C TYR A 227 8.11 -22.96 -21.44
N LEU A 228 8.04 -23.45 -22.69
CA LEU A 228 7.00 -23.07 -23.64
C LEU A 228 5.63 -23.49 -23.14
N LYS A 229 5.50 -24.74 -22.69
CA LYS A 229 4.23 -25.31 -22.23
C LYS A 229 3.66 -24.61 -21.02
N VAL A 230 4.52 -24.07 -20.15
CA VAL A 230 4.10 -23.27 -18.98
C VAL A 230 4.05 -21.78 -19.26
N GLY A 231 4.08 -21.35 -20.53
CA GLY A 231 3.79 -19.99 -20.97
C GLY A 231 4.96 -18.99 -20.88
N TYR A 232 6.21 -19.47 -20.85
CA TYR A 232 7.38 -18.59 -21.00
C TYR A 232 7.84 -18.53 -22.44
N GLN A 233 8.22 -17.34 -22.90
CA GLN A 233 8.76 -17.12 -24.26
C GLN A 233 10.29 -17.13 -24.31
N SER A 234 10.95 -17.17 -23.15
CA SER A 234 12.41 -17.17 -23.03
C SER A 234 12.88 -18.21 -22.02
N ASP A 235 13.75 -19.11 -22.50
CA ASP A 235 14.43 -20.12 -21.68
C ASP A 235 15.28 -19.50 -20.57
N LYS A 236 16.02 -18.44 -20.90
CA LYS A 236 16.88 -17.73 -19.95
C LYS A 236 16.06 -17.12 -18.81
N TYR A 237 14.93 -16.49 -19.16
CA TYR A 237 14.04 -15.91 -18.15
C TYR A 237 13.37 -16.97 -17.29
N PHE A 238 12.89 -18.06 -17.92
CA PHE A 238 12.33 -19.20 -17.17
C PHE A 238 13.34 -19.81 -16.19
N ILE A 239 14.58 -20.09 -16.64
CA ILE A 239 15.64 -20.67 -15.80
C ILE A 239 15.97 -19.74 -14.64
N LYS A 240 16.01 -18.41 -14.89
CA LYS A 240 16.26 -17.41 -13.84
C LYS A 240 15.16 -17.45 -12.77
N VAL A 241 13.90 -17.35 -13.16
CA VAL A 241 12.74 -17.37 -12.24
C VAL A 241 12.69 -18.69 -11.49
N PHE A 242 12.90 -19.82 -12.17
CA PHE A 242 12.90 -21.15 -11.54
C PHE A 242 14.01 -21.24 -10.49
N LYS A 243 15.23 -20.74 -10.79
CA LYS A 243 16.36 -20.75 -9.85
C LYS A 243 16.11 -19.85 -8.64
N GLU A 244 15.48 -18.71 -8.83
CA GLU A 244 15.13 -17.77 -7.74
C GLU A 244 14.11 -18.38 -6.77
N LEU A 245 13.13 -19.11 -7.28
CA LEU A 245 12.06 -19.71 -6.47
C LEU A 245 12.41 -21.07 -5.86
N GLU A 246 13.17 -21.90 -6.57
CA GLU A 246 13.43 -23.31 -6.19
C GLU A 246 14.90 -23.56 -5.76
N GLY A 247 15.75 -22.52 -5.78
CA GLY A 247 17.14 -22.60 -5.34
C GLY A 247 18.09 -23.32 -6.29
N GLY A 248 17.62 -23.79 -7.47
CA GLY A 248 18.42 -24.51 -8.44
C GLY A 248 17.86 -24.46 -9.85
N THR A 249 18.63 -24.93 -10.85
CA THR A 249 18.15 -24.98 -12.23
C THR A 249 17.11 -26.10 -12.44
N PRO A 250 16.21 -26.01 -13.45
CA PRO A 250 15.26 -27.06 -13.76
C PRO A 250 15.89 -28.45 -13.96
N LEU A 251 17.06 -28.49 -14.59
CA LEU A 251 17.80 -29.74 -14.83
C LEU A 251 18.37 -30.32 -13.52
N ALA A 252 18.89 -29.46 -12.64
CA ALA A 252 19.38 -29.89 -11.32
C ALA A 252 18.20 -30.37 -10.45
N TYR A 253 17.05 -29.70 -10.53
CA TYR A 253 15.83 -30.09 -9.83
C TYR A 253 15.39 -31.51 -10.28
N ARG A 254 15.30 -31.75 -11.60
CA ARG A 254 14.97 -33.08 -12.13
C ARG A 254 15.92 -34.16 -11.61
N LYS A 255 17.26 -33.92 -11.70
CA LYS A 255 18.27 -34.91 -11.25
C LYS A 255 18.20 -35.22 -9.75
N ARG A 256 17.71 -34.29 -8.96
CA ARG A 256 17.62 -34.43 -7.50
C ARG A 256 16.38 -35.22 -7.05
N TRP A 257 15.30 -35.10 -7.78
CA TRP A 257 13.99 -35.56 -7.33
C TRP A 257 13.33 -36.62 -8.25
N LYS A 258 13.87 -36.88 -9.43
CA LYS A 258 13.53 -37.99 -10.33
C LYS A 258 14.61 -39.06 -10.32
#